data_c42b5418c56fd1ca4cc643797fcdc7b3
#
_entry.id   c42b5418c56fd1ca4cc643797fcdc7b3
#
_cell.length_a   1.000
_cell.length_b   1.000
_cell.length_c   1.000
_cell.angle_alpha   90.00
_cell.angle_beta   90.00
_cell.angle_gamma   90.00
#
_symmetry.space_group_name_H-M   'P 1'
#
loop_
_entity.id
_entity.type
_entity.pdbx_description
1 polymer ?
#
loop_
_entity_poly.entity_id
_entity_poly.type
_entity_poly.pdbx_seq_one_letter_code
_entity_poly.pdbx_strand_id
1 'polypeptide(L)'
;MSQSETHVSLWGGRFTGGPSQALAALSVSTHFDFRLAHVDIAGSHAHADELHRVGLLTDQECADMHDALARLDADVTSGGFVPSPDDEDVHTALERGLIDRAGATLGGKLRAGRSRNDQIATLIRVYLRQEARHLAGRILDIASALLGQAERAGDAVMPGRTHMQHAQ
;
A
#
# COMPACT_ATOMS: atom_id res chain seq x y z
N MET A 1 3.62 37.60 -9.89
CA MET A 1 3.00 36.72 -10.88
C MET A 1 3.24 35.30 -10.40
N SER A 2 2.25 34.71 -9.74
CA SER A 2 2.31 33.34 -9.21
C SER A 2 2.24 32.37 -10.38
N GLN A 3 3.29 31.57 -10.59
CA GLN A 3 3.23 30.41 -11.47
C GLN A 3 2.35 29.38 -10.78
N SER A 4 1.13 29.20 -11.29
CA SER A 4 0.30 28.07 -10.94
C SER A 4 1.01 26.80 -11.40
N GLU A 5 1.51 26.01 -10.46
CA GLU A 5 1.99 24.65 -10.72
C GLU A 5 0.82 23.88 -11.34
N THR A 6 0.96 23.56 -12.60
CA THR A 6 0.00 22.73 -13.34
C THR A 6 0.12 21.31 -12.81
N HIS A 7 -0.79 20.93 -11.92
CA HIS A 7 -1.03 19.54 -11.56
C HIS A 7 -1.34 18.76 -12.85
N VAL A 8 -0.42 17.91 -13.27
CA VAL A 8 -0.61 17.05 -14.43
C VAL A 8 -1.47 15.87 -13.98
N SER A 9 -2.79 16.02 -14.15
CA SER A 9 -3.71 14.88 -14.05
C SER A 9 -3.31 13.81 -15.07
N LEU A 10 -3.33 12.53 -14.68
CA LEU A 10 -3.05 11.37 -15.56
C LEU A 10 -3.84 11.42 -16.88
N TRP A 11 -4.99 12.08 -16.91
CA TRP A 11 -5.90 12.20 -18.05
C TRP A 11 -5.95 13.61 -18.65
N GLY A 12 -5.06 14.52 -18.22
CA GLY A 12 -5.14 15.95 -18.50
C GLY A 12 -4.80 16.39 -19.91
N GLY A 13 -4.16 15.56 -20.75
CA GLY A 13 -3.55 16.00 -22.02
C GLY A 13 -4.49 16.55 -23.09
N ARG A 14 -5.80 16.26 -23.05
CA ARG A 14 -6.80 16.74 -24.02
C ARG A 14 -8.01 17.43 -23.39
N PHE A 15 -8.08 17.47 -22.08
CA PHE A 15 -9.20 18.05 -21.36
C PHE A 15 -8.80 19.39 -20.75
N THR A 16 -9.65 20.40 -20.90
CA THR A 16 -9.47 21.74 -20.32
C THR A 16 -10.06 21.86 -18.93
N GLY A 17 -10.70 20.78 -18.41
CA GLY A 17 -11.29 20.74 -17.07
C GLY A 17 -11.11 19.36 -16.45
N GLY A 18 -11.14 19.30 -15.11
CA GLY A 18 -11.12 18.06 -14.35
C GLY A 18 -12.43 17.26 -14.45
N PRO A 19 -12.48 16.04 -13.86
CA PRO A 19 -13.70 15.24 -13.80
C PRO A 19 -14.82 15.99 -13.03
N SER A 20 -16.09 15.70 -13.37
CA SER A 20 -17.20 16.22 -12.57
C SER A 20 -17.12 15.71 -11.12
N GLN A 21 -17.68 16.45 -10.18
CA GLN A 21 -17.69 16.06 -8.75
C GLN A 21 -18.28 14.65 -8.55
N ALA A 22 -19.33 14.30 -9.30
CA ALA A 22 -19.94 12.97 -9.24
C ALA A 22 -19.00 11.88 -9.75
N LEU A 23 -18.25 12.14 -10.83
CA LEU A 23 -17.26 11.20 -11.34
C LEU A 23 -16.07 11.06 -10.39
N ALA A 24 -15.56 12.16 -9.85
CA ALA A 24 -14.48 12.13 -8.87
C ALA A 24 -14.89 11.31 -7.62
N ALA A 25 -16.10 11.48 -7.11
CA ALA A 25 -16.62 10.71 -5.97
C ALA A 25 -16.70 9.19 -6.23
N LEU A 26 -16.83 8.77 -7.49
CA LEU A 26 -16.85 7.35 -7.87
C LEU A 26 -15.44 6.81 -8.18
N SER A 27 -14.48 7.68 -8.53
CA SER A 27 -13.15 7.27 -9.02
C SER A 27 -12.11 7.28 -7.90
N VAL A 28 -12.21 8.17 -6.89
CA VAL A 28 -11.22 8.29 -5.83
C VAL A 28 -11.25 7.09 -4.91
N SER A 29 -10.12 6.40 -4.76
CA SER A 29 -9.97 5.17 -3.98
C SER A 29 -9.00 5.29 -2.80
N THR A 30 -8.34 6.43 -2.63
CA THR A 30 -7.30 6.64 -1.59
C THR A 30 -7.77 6.29 -0.18
N HIS A 31 -9.06 6.45 0.13
CA HIS A 31 -9.65 6.17 1.45
C HIS A 31 -9.63 4.69 1.84
N PHE A 32 -9.46 3.77 0.89
CA PHE A 32 -9.36 2.34 1.19
C PHE A 32 -8.09 1.69 0.62
N ASP A 33 -7.51 2.20 -0.49
CA ASP A 33 -6.38 1.57 -1.14
C ASP A 33 -5.02 2.05 -0.60
N PHE A 34 -4.96 3.16 0.17
CA PHE A 34 -3.72 3.65 0.76
C PHE A 34 -3.04 2.64 1.69
N ARG A 35 -3.76 1.62 2.17
CA ARG A 35 -3.20 0.45 2.87
C ARG A 35 -2.19 -0.34 2.05
N LEU A 36 -2.19 -0.17 0.72
CA LEU A 36 -1.25 -0.81 -0.19
C LEU A 36 0.07 -0.03 -0.36
N ALA A 37 0.21 1.14 0.27
CA ALA A 37 1.35 2.04 0.06
C ALA A 37 2.70 1.34 0.24
N HIS A 38 2.89 0.62 1.35
CA HIS A 38 4.15 -0.07 1.63
C HIS A 38 4.49 -1.17 0.62
N VAL A 39 3.48 -1.93 0.15
CA VAL A 39 3.71 -2.96 -0.87
C VAL A 39 3.95 -2.37 -2.25
N ASP A 40 3.39 -1.19 -2.55
CA ASP A 40 3.67 -0.46 -3.78
C ASP A 40 5.10 0.09 -3.78
N ILE A 41 5.53 0.71 -2.69
CA ILE A 41 6.91 1.18 -2.53
C ILE A 41 7.89 0.01 -2.66
N ALA A 42 7.62 -1.13 -2.02
CA ALA A 42 8.43 -2.34 -2.17
C ALA A 42 8.49 -2.84 -3.62
N GLY A 43 7.36 -2.85 -4.33
CA GLY A 43 7.29 -3.15 -5.75
C GLY A 43 8.03 -2.14 -6.63
N SER A 44 8.03 -0.88 -6.22
CA SER A 44 8.74 0.21 -6.90
C SER A 44 10.26 0.10 -6.74
N HIS A 45 10.76 -0.34 -5.58
CA HIS A 45 12.18 -0.70 -5.41
C HIS A 45 12.61 -1.79 -6.39
N ALA A 46 11.85 -2.90 -6.48
CA ALA A 46 12.17 -3.99 -7.41
C ALA A 46 12.10 -3.55 -8.87
N HIS A 47 11.19 -2.63 -9.21
CA HIS A 47 11.11 -2.08 -10.56
C HIS A 47 12.28 -1.15 -10.88
N ALA A 48 12.76 -0.35 -9.91
CA ALA A 48 13.96 0.47 -10.07
C ALA A 48 15.20 -0.39 -10.34
N ASP A 49 15.36 -1.51 -9.63
CA ASP A 49 16.43 -2.49 -9.89
C ASP A 49 16.36 -3.03 -11.33
N GLU A 50 15.16 -3.33 -11.82
CA GLU A 50 14.96 -3.81 -13.19
C GLU A 50 15.29 -2.73 -14.23
N LEU A 51 14.86 -1.48 -14.00
CA LEU A 51 15.20 -0.36 -14.88
C LEU A 51 16.72 -0.12 -14.93
N HIS A 52 17.41 -0.28 -13.81
CA HIS A 52 18.86 -0.23 -13.76
C HIS A 52 19.48 -1.40 -14.54
N ARG A 53 19.02 -2.62 -14.32
CA ARG A 53 19.51 -3.82 -14.99
C ARG A 53 19.43 -3.72 -16.52
N VAL A 54 18.39 -3.07 -17.05
CA VAL A 54 18.20 -2.87 -18.49
C VAL A 54 18.83 -1.58 -19.02
N GLY A 55 19.53 -0.80 -18.17
CA GLY A 55 20.27 0.39 -18.56
C GLY A 55 19.43 1.66 -18.72
N LEU A 56 18.21 1.69 -18.20
CA LEU A 56 17.36 2.90 -18.19
C LEU A 56 17.66 3.82 -17.00
N LEU A 57 18.24 3.29 -15.93
CA LEU A 57 18.83 4.04 -14.83
C LEU A 57 20.33 3.78 -14.78
N THR A 58 21.11 4.82 -14.50
CA THR A 58 22.52 4.69 -14.12
C THR A 58 22.63 4.21 -12.67
N ASP A 59 23.84 3.78 -12.25
CA ASP A 59 24.11 3.39 -10.86
C ASP A 59 23.68 4.46 -9.86
N GLN A 60 24.03 5.72 -10.14
CA GLN A 60 23.67 6.85 -9.28
C GLN A 60 22.16 7.10 -9.26
N GLU A 61 21.51 7.09 -10.41
CA GLU A 61 20.04 7.28 -10.48
C GLU A 61 19.28 6.16 -9.76
N CYS A 62 19.77 4.92 -9.83
CA CYS A 62 19.20 3.79 -9.11
C CYS A 62 19.35 4.00 -7.58
N ALA A 63 20.53 4.39 -7.11
CA ALA A 63 20.76 4.68 -5.71
C ALA A 63 19.89 5.84 -5.20
N ASP A 64 19.82 6.94 -5.95
CA ASP A 64 18.99 8.10 -5.61
C ASP A 64 17.49 7.76 -5.61
N MET A 65 17.05 6.88 -6.51
CA MET A 65 15.66 6.38 -6.56
C MET A 65 15.32 5.56 -5.31
N HIS A 66 16.19 4.62 -4.94
CA HIS A 66 16.03 3.84 -3.71
C HIS A 66 15.97 4.72 -2.46
N ASP A 67 16.83 5.72 -2.38
CA ASP A 67 16.87 6.66 -1.27
C ASP A 67 15.59 7.49 -1.16
N ALA A 68 15.05 7.96 -2.29
CA ALA A 68 13.80 8.69 -2.35
C ALA A 68 12.60 7.82 -1.95
N LEU A 69 12.56 6.56 -2.42
CA LEU A 69 11.54 5.59 -2.05
C LEU A 69 11.60 5.23 -0.56
N ALA A 70 12.79 5.05 0.01
CA ALA A 70 12.96 4.76 1.43
C ALA A 70 12.49 5.93 2.31
N ARG A 71 12.80 7.18 1.93
CA ARG A 71 12.28 8.36 2.61
C ARG A 71 10.76 8.46 2.52
N LEU A 72 10.19 8.16 1.36
CA LEU A 72 8.73 8.14 1.19
C LEU A 72 8.08 7.09 2.10
N ASP A 73 8.65 5.89 2.18
CA ASP A 73 8.15 4.80 3.04
C ASP A 73 8.20 5.16 4.54
N ALA A 74 9.28 5.81 4.96
CA ALA A 74 9.41 6.33 6.32
C ALA A 74 8.37 7.41 6.63
N ASP A 75 8.10 8.31 5.68
CA ASP A 75 7.09 9.35 5.83
C ASP A 75 5.66 8.78 5.84
N VAL A 76 5.37 7.76 5.04
CA VAL A 76 4.10 7.01 5.11
C VAL A 76 3.94 6.36 6.49
N THR A 77 4.99 5.70 6.98
CA THR A 77 4.98 5.03 8.29
C THR A 77 4.74 6.02 9.44
N SER A 78 5.38 7.18 9.40
CA SER A 78 5.24 8.22 10.44
C SER A 78 3.96 9.06 10.34
N GLY A 79 3.20 8.92 9.25
CA GLY A 79 2.06 9.79 8.93
C GLY A 79 2.48 11.18 8.41
N GLY A 80 3.77 11.37 8.09
CA GLY A 80 4.29 12.59 7.47
C GLY A 80 3.90 12.75 6.00
N PHE A 81 3.52 11.65 5.36
CA PHE A 81 2.96 11.65 4.01
C PHE A 81 1.57 11.00 4.00
N VAL A 82 0.61 11.75 3.47
CA VAL A 82 -0.79 11.33 3.34
C VAL A 82 -1.30 11.65 1.94
N PRO A 83 -2.34 10.94 1.45
CA PRO A 83 -3.00 11.30 0.21
C PRO A 83 -3.53 12.73 0.22
N SER A 84 -3.41 13.41 -0.91
CA SER A 84 -4.05 14.70 -1.17
C SER A 84 -5.48 14.47 -1.70
N PRO A 85 -6.41 15.43 -1.53
CA PRO A 85 -7.71 15.38 -2.19
C PRO A 85 -7.65 15.27 -3.72
N ASP A 86 -6.52 15.65 -4.32
CA ASP A 86 -6.28 15.59 -5.77
C ASP A 86 -5.73 14.23 -6.24
N ASP A 87 -5.35 13.35 -5.31
CA ASP A 87 -4.88 12.02 -5.63
C ASP A 87 -6.06 11.07 -5.90
N GLU A 88 -6.08 10.45 -7.06
CA GLU A 88 -7.15 9.53 -7.47
C GLU A 88 -7.04 8.17 -6.73
N ASP A 89 -5.81 7.67 -6.59
CA ASP A 89 -5.50 6.38 -6.00
C ASP A 89 -4.15 6.42 -5.24
N VAL A 90 -3.83 5.35 -4.52
CA VAL A 90 -2.55 5.19 -3.80
C VAL A 90 -1.35 5.39 -4.73
N HIS A 91 -1.44 4.92 -5.96
CA HIS A 91 -0.34 4.98 -6.92
C HIS A 91 -0.04 6.42 -7.34
N THR A 92 -1.08 7.22 -7.59
CA THR A 92 -0.97 8.65 -7.90
C THR A 92 -0.37 9.42 -6.73
N ALA A 93 -0.83 9.13 -5.51
CA ALA A 93 -0.28 9.72 -4.30
C ALA A 93 1.22 9.42 -4.17
N LEU A 94 1.61 8.14 -4.28
CA LEU A 94 3.02 7.73 -4.15
C LEU A 94 3.90 8.27 -5.28
N GLU A 95 3.38 8.37 -6.51
CA GLU A 95 4.10 9.00 -7.62
C GLU A 95 4.39 10.48 -7.33
N ARG A 96 3.40 11.22 -6.85
CA ARG A 96 3.58 12.60 -6.39
C ARG A 96 4.64 12.66 -5.29
N GLY A 97 4.51 11.82 -4.25
CA GLY A 97 5.46 11.76 -3.14
C GLY A 97 6.89 11.43 -3.56
N LEU A 98 7.06 10.57 -4.57
CA LEU A 98 8.36 10.26 -5.14
C LEU A 98 8.95 11.44 -5.93
N ILE A 99 8.14 12.08 -6.78
CA ILE A 99 8.55 13.25 -7.57
C ILE A 99 9.00 14.40 -6.66
N ASP A 100 8.30 14.62 -5.56
CA ASP A 100 8.66 15.65 -4.56
C ASP A 100 10.05 15.39 -3.93
N ARG A 101 10.49 14.13 -3.84
CA ARG A 101 11.76 13.73 -3.21
C ARG A 101 12.91 13.52 -4.19
N ALA A 102 12.60 13.00 -5.38
CA ALA A 102 13.59 12.65 -6.40
C ALA A 102 13.68 13.70 -7.53
N GLY A 103 12.72 14.62 -7.59
CA GLY A 103 12.55 15.54 -8.72
C GLY A 103 11.82 14.89 -9.90
N ALA A 104 11.20 15.73 -10.75
CA ALA A 104 10.36 15.26 -11.86
C ALA A 104 11.10 14.38 -12.87
N THR A 105 12.36 14.68 -13.15
CA THR A 105 13.16 13.94 -14.13
C THR A 105 13.44 12.52 -13.67
N LEU A 106 13.93 12.34 -12.46
CA LEU A 106 14.27 11.01 -11.92
C LEU A 106 13.00 10.25 -11.52
N GLY A 107 12.11 10.86 -10.73
CA GLY A 107 10.87 10.22 -10.28
C GLY A 107 9.99 9.76 -11.45
N GLY A 108 9.95 10.55 -12.54
CA GLY A 108 9.21 10.19 -13.75
C GLY A 108 9.75 8.95 -14.49
N LYS A 109 11.05 8.62 -14.34
CA LYS A 109 11.64 7.43 -14.96
C LYS A 109 11.05 6.12 -14.42
N LEU A 110 10.54 6.11 -13.18
CA LEU A 110 9.94 4.91 -12.58
C LEU A 110 8.72 4.39 -13.36
N ARG A 111 8.10 5.21 -14.19
CA ARG A 111 6.97 4.80 -15.04
C ARG A 111 7.39 4.02 -16.28
N ALA A 112 8.68 4.02 -16.64
CA ALA A 112 9.15 3.38 -17.85
C ALA A 112 8.86 1.88 -17.81
N GLY A 113 8.24 1.34 -18.87
CA GLY A 113 7.93 -0.08 -19.02
C GLY A 113 6.92 -0.64 -18.01
N ARG A 114 6.24 0.21 -17.23
CA ARG A 114 5.30 -0.20 -16.17
C ARG A 114 3.85 0.11 -16.57
N SER A 115 3.00 -0.91 -16.62
CA SER A 115 1.56 -0.74 -16.71
C SER A 115 0.93 -0.73 -15.31
N ARG A 116 -0.11 0.09 -15.12
CA ARG A 116 -0.89 0.10 -13.88
C ARG A 116 -1.49 -1.28 -13.57
N ASN A 117 -1.86 -2.04 -14.60
CA ASN A 117 -2.50 -3.36 -14.45
C ASN A 117 -1.57 -4.41 -13.85
N ASP A 118 -0.33 -4.52 -14.35
CA ASP A 118 0.66 -5.46 -13.81
C ASP A 118 1.17 -5.03 -12.44
N GLN A 119 1.31 -3.72 -12.22
CA GLN A 119 1.58 -3.15 -10.91
C GLN A 119 0.53 -3.61 -9.90
N ILE A 120 -0.74 -3.31 -10.11
CA ILE A 120 -1.85 -3.67 -9.21
C ILE A 120 -1.92 -5.18 -9.00
N ALA A 121 -1.82 -5.99 -10.07
CA ALA A 121 -1.88 -7.44 -9.96
C ALA A 121 -0.76 -8.01 -9.09
N THR A 122 0.44 -7.43 -9.15
CA THR A 122 1.57 -7.80 -8.31
C THR A 122 1.36 -7.39 -6.86
N LEU A 123 0.95 -6.15 -6.63
CA LEU A 123 0.75 -5.60 -5.28
C LEU A 123 -0.32 -6.37 -4.50
N ILE A 124 -1.45 -6.68 -5.13
CA ILE A 124 -2.52 -7.46 -4.49
C ILE A 124 -1.98 -8.84 -4.06
N ARG A 125 -1.18 -9.51 -4.89
CA ARG A 125 -0.58 -10.81 -4.53
C ARG A 125 0.39 -10.69 -3.35
N VAL A 126 1.23 -9.65 -3.34
CA VAL A 126 2.17 -9.41 -2.24
C VAL A 126 1.41 -9.10 -0.95
N TYR A 127 0.43 -8.20 -1.02
CA TYR A 127 -0.42 -7.83 0.11
C TYR A 127 -1.16 -9.05 0.68
N LEU A 128 -1.86 -9.81 -0.15
CA LEU A 128 -2.60 -11.00 0.28
C LEU A 128 -1.68 -12.06 0.92
N ARG A 129 -0.46 -12.22 0.39
CA ARG A 129 0.53 -13.13 0.99
C ARG A 129 0.97 -12.68 2.38
N GLN A 130 1.13 -11.37 2.60
CA GLN A 130 1.46 -10.82 3.92
C GLN A 130 0.29 -10.99 4.89
N GLU A 131 -0.92 -10.63 4.47
CA GLU A 131 -2.12 -10.75 5.31
C GLU A 131 -2.46 -12.21 5.66
N ALA A 132 -2.26 -13.14 4.74
CA ALA A 132 -2.42 -14.57 5.03
C ALA A 132 -1.45 -15.05 6.13
N ARG A 133 -0.21 -14.56 6.15
CA ARG A 133 0.76 -14.87 7.20
C ARG A 133 0.36 -14.26 8.54
N HIS A 134 -0.11 -13.00 8.54
CA HIS A 134 -0.63 -12.35 9.74
C HIS A 134 -1.84 -13.10 10.30
N LEU A 135 -2.77 -13.52 9.43
CA LEU A 135 -3.93 -14.31 9.83
C LEU A 135 -3.52 -15.66 10.43
N ALA A 136 -2.57 -16.36 9.82
CA ALA A 136 -2.05 -17.62 10.36
C ALA A 136 -1.44 -17.42 11.75
N GLY A 137 -0.67 -16.35 11.97
CA GLY A 137 -0.14 -15.98 13.28
C GLY A 137 -1.25 -15.77 14.31
N ARG A 138 -2.30 -15.00 13.97
CA ARG A 138 -3.44 -14.76 14.86
C ARG A 138 -4.21 -16.05 15.22
N ILE A 139 -4.33 -16.98 14.27
CA ILE A 139 -4.94 -18.29 14.53
C ILE A 139 -4.09 -19.09 15.55
N LEU A 140 -2.76 -19.05 15.41
CA LEU A 140 -1.86 -19.69 16.37
C LEU A 140 -1.93 -19.05 17.76
N ASP A 141 -2.07 -17.72 17.84
CA ASP A 141 -2.26 -17.00 19.11
C ASP A 141 -3.56 -17.44 19.80
N ILE A 142 -4.65 -17.59 19.05
CA ILE A 142 -5.93 -18.10 19.58
C ILE A 142 -5.75 -19.55 20.06
N ALA A 143 -5.12 -20.42 19.28
CA ALA A 143 -4.86 -21.81 19.66
C ALA A 143 -4.03 -21.89 20.94
N SER A 144 -2.99 -21.08 21.07
CA SER A 144 -2.15 -21.01 22.27
C SER A 144 -2.93 -20.50 23.48
N ALA A 145 -3.80 -19.50 23.30
CA ALA A 145 -4.64 -18.99 24.37
C ALA A 145 -5.65 -20.07 24.88
N LEU A 146 -6.26 -20.81 23.95
CA LEU A 146 -7.17 -21.92 24.30
C LEU A 146 -6.44 -23.05 25.02
N LEU A 147 -5.24 -23.43 24.57
CA LEU A 147 -4.40 -24.41 25.23
C LEU A 147 -4.05 -23.98 26.66
N GLY A 148 -3.61 -22.73 26.82
CA GLY A 148 -3.33 -22.21 28.17
C GLY A 148 -4.57 -22.12 29.06
N GLN A 149 -5.78 -21.96 28.52
CA GLN A 149 -7.01 -22.08 29.31
C GLN A 149 -7.28 -23.53 29.71
N ALA A 150 -7.08 -24.48 28.80
CA ALA A 150 -7.25 -25.91 29.10
C ALA A 150 -6.27 -26.37 30.19
N GLU A 151 -5.00 -25.97 30.12
CA GLU A 151 -3.98 -26.25 31.13
C GLU A 151 -4.35 -25.66 32.49
N ARG A 152 -4.87 -24.43 32.56
CA ARG A 152 -5.33 -23.80 33.79
C ARG A 152 -6.57 -24.45 34.37
N ALA A 153 -7.47 -24.93 33.51
CA ALA A 153 -8.66 -25.65 33.98
C ALA A 153 -8.30 -27.02 34.60
N GLY A 154 -7.25 -27.68 34.10
CA GLY A 154 -6.81 -29.00 34.62
C GLY A 154 -7.97 -30.00 34.65
N ASP A 155 -8.21 -30.56 35.81
CA ASP A 155 -9.27 -31.53 36.05
C ASP A 155 -10.63 -30.89 36.43
N ALA A 156 -10.80 -29.58 36.25
CA ALA A 156 -12.05 -28.91 36.58
C ALA A 156 -13.20 -29.42 35.71
N VAL A 157 -14.28 -29.88 36.33
CA VAL A 157 -15.48 -30.37 35.65
C VAL A 157 -16.50 -29.25 35.53
N MET A 158 -16.95 -28.99 34.30
CA MET A 158 -18.02 -28.02 34.03
C MET A 158 -19.37 -28.76 34.02
N PRO A 159 -20.38 -28.35 34.80
CA PRO A 159 -21.69 -28.97 34.78
C PRO A 159 -22.41 -28.63 33.47
N GLY A 160 -22.79 -29.64 32.71
CA GLY A 160 -23.71 -29.54 31.59
C GLY A 160 -25.15 -29.37 32.05
N ARG A 161 -25.91 -28.46 31.45
CA ARG A 161 -27.34 -28.27 31.72
C ARG A 161 -28.14 -28.21 30.45
N THR A 162 -29.32 -28.83 30.43
CA THR A 162 -30.33 -28.72 29.38
C THR A 162 -31.73 -28.69 30.01
N HIS A 163 -32.65 -27.94 29.48
CA HIS A 163 -33.98 -27.76 30.01
C HIS A 163 -34.02 -27.43 31.50
N MET A 164 -33.12 -26.57 31.96
CA MET A 164 -32.94 -26.17 33.37
C MET A 164 -32.57 -27.32 34.35
N GLN A 165 -32.18 -28.49 33.82
CA GLN A 165 -31.77 -29.67 34.58
C GLN A 165 -30.31 -30.02 34.30
N HIS A 166 -29.68 -30.78 35.22
CA HIS A 166 -28.35 -31.33 34.96
C HIS A 166 -28.42 -32.34 33.80
N ALA A 167 -27.50 -32.18 32.85
CA ALA A 167 -27.39 -33.09 31.71
C ALA A 167 -26.51 -34.31 32.00
N GLN A 168 -25.71 -34.23 33.09
CA GLN A 168 -24.86 -35.30 33.66
C GLN A 168 -24.85 -35.19 35.16
#